data_97349394af9c4dc0a07f3d41042b450a
#
_entry.id   97349394af9c4dc0a07f3d41042b450a
#
_cell.length_a   1.000
_cell.length_b   1.000
_cell.length_c   1.000
_cell.angle_alpha   90.00
_cell.angle_beta   90.00
_cell.angle_gamma   90.00
#
_symmetry.space_group_name_H-M   'P 1'
#
loop_
_entity.id
_entity.type
_entity.pdbx_description
1 polymer ?
#
loop_
_entity_poly.entity_id
_entity_poly.type
_entity_poly.pdbx_seq_one_letter_code
_entity_poly.pdbx_strand_id
1 'polypeptide(L)'
;MLDGHTSLATMGAFEPGDAALIVGTSNVCTVQDRKLQELKDVCGVAQDGMVTGSCGIDTGQSSTGNMLGWFVEHMAGWQIHREAEERKISPHQVLAERIQKPWENKVIAVDWWSGSRNAPCDLTLRGSMSGLEMDTKTEDIYLALLQAIACGTGTILESLSGQGVEIGRVLATGGITEKNPLLMQEYANLLRRDVLVAKTAEGPALGAAMFAAMAAGIYTNIQETYDHMGIHDFTVYKPDEIHRAAYELSLIHI
;
A
#
# COMPACT_ATOMS: atom_id res chain seq x y z
N MET A 1 -16.82 3.16 11.55
CA MET A 1 -16.01 2.97 10.33
C MET A 1 -14.89 4.00 10.37
N LEU A 2 -13.65 3.60 10.10
CA LEU A 2 -12.51 4.52 10.01
C LEU A 2 -12.46 5.17 8.62
N ASP A 3 -11.76 6.30 8.49
CA ASP A 3 -11.57 7.01 7.24
C ASP A 3 -10.96 6.13 6.13
N GLY A 4 -9.96 5.33 6.47
CA GLY A 4 -9.39 4.34 5.55
C GLY A 4 -10.41 3.33 5.02
N HIS A 5 -11.36 2.89 5.86
CA HIS A 5 -12.39 1.93 5.46
C HIS A 5 -13.42 2.53 4.48
N THR A 6 -13.69 3.85 4.55
CA THR A 6 -14.61 4.49 3.62
C THR A 6 -14.07 4.52 2.19
N SER A 7 -12.75 4.55 2.02
CA SER A 7 -12.11 4.54 0.70
C SER A 7 -12.39 3.30 -0.13
N LEU A 8 -12.69 2.18 0.51
CA LEU A 8 -13.06 0.93 -0.14
C LEU A 8 -14.32 1.11 -1.02
N ALA A 9 -15.30 1.89 -0.53
CA ALA A 9 -16.51 2.19 -1.29
C ALA A 9 -16.20 2.96 -2.58
N THR A 10 -15.22 3.85 -2.57
CA THR A 10 -14.87 4.68 -3.73
C THR A 10 -14.24 3.89 -4.86
N MET A 11 -13.61 2.77 -4.56
CA MET A 11 -12.93 1.90 -5.52
C MET A 11 -13.77 0.69 -5.95
N GLY A 12 -14.98 0.51 -5.40
CA GLY A 12 -15.81 -0.67 -5.68
C GLY A 12 -15.17 -1.97 -5.22
N ALA A 13 -14.46 -1.94 -4.09
CA ALA A 13 -13.80 -3.12 -3.50
C ALA A 13 -14.79 -3.91 -2.65
N PHE A 14 -15.82 -4.50 -3.28
CA PHE A 14 -16.95 -5.14 -2.60
C PHE A 14 -16.92 -6.66 -2.68
N GLU A 15 -16.21 -7.20 -3.65
CA GLU A 15 -16.20 -8.64 -3.86
C GLU A 15 -15.26 -9.34 -2.87
N PRO A 16 -15.61 -10.56 -2.46
CA PRO A 16 -14.68 -11.40 -1.70
C PRO A 16 -13.36 -11.57 -2.43
N GLY A 17 -12.26 -11.38 -1.72
CA GLY A 17 -10.92 -11.35 -2.27
C GLY A 17 -10.41 -9.97 -2.68
N ASP A 18 -11.26 -8.94 -2.71
CA ASP A 18 -10.79 -7.59 -2.99
C ASP A 18 -9.95 -7.08 -1.82
N ALA A 19 -8.70 -6.73 -2.12
CA ALA A 19 -7.76 -6.10 -1.19
C ALA A 19 -7.65 -4.61 -1.54
N ALA A 20 -8.08 -3.75 -0.62
CA ALA A 20 -7.99 -2.31 -0.77
C ALA A 20 -6.82 -1.76 0.06
N LEU A 21 -5.87 -1.09 -0.60
CA LEU A 21 -4.71 -0.45 -0.01
C LEU A 21 -4.94 1.06 0.05
N ILE A 22 -4.91 1.63 1.24
CA ILE A 22 -4.99 3.08 1.44
C ILE A 22 -3.61 3.55 1.89
N VAL A 23 -2.81 4.01 0.92
CA VAL A 23 -1.37 4.30 1.10
C VAL A 23 -1.19 5.77 1.48
N GLY A 24 -0.97 6.00 2.75
CA GLY A 24 -0.75 7.31 3.36
C GLY A 24 0.46 7.33 4.30
N THR A 25 0.34 8.02 5.41
CA THR A 25 1.34 8.01 6.50
C THR A 25 1.64 6.60 6.99
N SER A 26 0.60 5.80 7.11
CA SER A 26 0.60 4.34 7.27
C SER A 26 -0.09 3.72 6.05
N ASN A 27 -0.05 2.40 5.91
CA ASN A 27 -0.83 1.68 4.93
C ASN A 27 -1.96 0.93 5.64
N VAL A 28 -3.21 1.25 5.33
CA VAL A 28 -4.36 0.46 5.71
C VAL A 28 -4.62 -0.53 4.59
N CYS A 29 -4.68 -1.81 4.91
CA CYS A 29 -5.03 -2.88 3.99
C CYS A 29 -6.31 -3.52 4.49
N THR A 30 -7.38 -3.46 3.72
CA THR A 30 -8.63 -4.12 4.03
C THR A 30 -8.93 -5.18 3.01
N VAL A 31 -9.34 -6.36 3.45
CA VAL A 31 -9.69 -7.45 2.55
C VAL A 31 -11.14 -7.88 2.80
N GLN A 32 -11.90 -8.09 1.73
CA GLN A 32 -13.25 -8.63 1.84
C GLN A 32 -13.22 -10.16 1.83
N ASP A 33 -13.97 -10.81 2.71
CA ASP A 33 -14.15 -12.25 2.75
C ASP A 33 -15.64 -12.62 2.76
N ARG A 34 -15.95 -13.87 2.42
CA ARG A 34 -17.33 -14.39 2.39
C ARG A 34 -17.88 -14.68 3.78
N LYS A 35 -17.03 -14.99 4.73
CA LYS A 35 -17.42 -15.48 6.06
C LYS A 35 -16.53 -14.92 7.16
N LEU A 36 -17.14 -14.78 8.32
CA LEU A 36 -16.42 -14.48 9.56
C LEU A 36 -15.58 -15.71 9.96
N GLN A 37 -14.30 -15.50 10.20
CA GLN A 37 -13.37 -16.51 10.69
C GLN A 37 -12.36 -15.89 11.64
N GLU A 38 -11.81 -16.71 12.55
CA GLU A 38 -10.69 -16.27 13.38
C GLU A 38 -9.41 -16.24 12.54
N LEU A 39 -8.78 -15.09 12.51
CA LEU A 39 -7.51 -14.87 11.81
C LEU A 39 -6.47 -14.38 12.82
N LYS A 40 -5.23 -14.84 12.62
CA LYS A 40 -4.08 -14.36 13.40
C LYS A 40 -3.43 -13.18 12.69
N ASP A 41 -2.75 -12.35 13.48
CA ASP A 41 -1.92 -11.26 12.98
C ASP A 41 -2.70 -10.26 12.09
N VAL A 42 -3.92 -9.95 12.49
CA VAL A 42 -4.78 -8.91 11.90
C VAL A 42 -5.24 -7.92 12.97
N CYS A 43 -5.60 -6.72 12.59
CA CYS A 43 -6.14 -5.71 13.53
C CYS A 43 -7.57 -6.06 13.96
N GLY A 44 -8.34 -6.66 13.07
CA GLY A 44 -9.71 -7.07 13.36
C GLY A 44 -10.42 -7.72 12.20
N VAL A 45 -11.50 -8.43 12.51
CA VAL A 45 -12.42 -9.03 11.55
C VAL A 45 -13.84 -8.69 11.97
N ALA A 46 -14.65 -8.17 11.05
CA ALA A 46 -16.01 -7.77 11.35
C ALA A 46 -17.00 -8.17 10.26
N GLN A 47 -18.06 -8.88 10.67
CA GLN A 47 -19.21 -9.12 9.80
C GLN A 47 -19.93 -7.79 9.53
N ASP A 48 -20.28 -7.52 8.29
CA ASP A 48 -20.93 -6.28 7.87
C ASP A 48 -20.15 -4.99 8.26
N GLY A 49 -18.87 -5.15 8.57
CA GLY A 49 -18.05 -4.06 9.10
C GLY A 49 -17.71 -2.98 8.07
N MET A 50 -17.65 -3.34 6.81
CA MET A 50 -17.30 -2.47 5.69
C MET A 50 -18.36 -2.52 4.59
N VAL A 51 -18.76 -3.70 4.16
CA VAL A 51 -19.79 -3.94 3.14
C VAL A 51 -20.82 -4.91 3.70
N THR A 52 -22.10 -4.56 3.58
CA THR A 52 -23.19 -5.42 4.04
C THR A 52 -23.19 -6.75 3.27
N GLY A 53 -23.28 -7.86 3.98
CA GLY A 53 -23.27 -9.20 3.43
C GLY A 53 -21.89 -9.79 3.25
N SER A 54 -20.82 -9.05 3.59
CA SER A 54 -19.45 -9.54 3.57
C SER A 54 -18.76 -9.42 4.93
N CYS A 55 -17.60 -10.03 5.07
CA CYS A 55 -16.75 -9.90 6.23
C CYS A 55 -15.53 -9.04 5.87
N GLY A 56 -15.34 -7.95 6.57
CA GLY A 56 -14.18 -7.07 6.38
C GLY A 56 -13.04 -7.49 7.32
N ILE A 57 -11.86 -7.67 6.76
CA ILE A 57 -10.61 -7.93 7.49
C ILE A 57 -9.81 -6.64 7.49
N ASP A 58 -9.47 -6.12 8.68
CA ASP A 58 -8.65 -4.93 8.85
C ASP A 58 -7.22 -5.31 9.22
N THR A 59 -6.28 -4.79 8.46
CA THR A 59 -4.85 -5.04 8.60
C THR A 59 -4.06 -3.86 8.03
N GLY A 60 -2.72 -3.92 8.00
CA GLY A 60 -1.90 -2.87 7.38
C GLY A 60 -0.56 -2.68 8.07
N GLN A 61 0.20 -1.70 7.59
CA GLN A 61 1.55 -1.39 8.05
C GLN A 61 1.54 -0.09 8.86
N SER A 62 2.27 -0.10 9.99
CA SER A 62 2.34 1.04 10.89
C SER A 62 3.12 2.22 10.32
N SER A 63 4.03 1.95 9.38
CA SER A 63 4.98 2.93 8.87
C SER A 63 5.15 2.76 7.36
N THR A 64 4.74 3.76 6.59
CA THR A 64 4.93 3.84 5.15
C THR A 64 5.37 5.24 4.76
N GLY A 65 4.46 6.17 4.52
CA GLY A 65 4.80 7.53 4.16
C GLY A 65 5.59 8.29 5.22
N ASN A 66 5.35 8.03 6.50
CA ASN A 66 6.15 8.60 7.59
C ASN A 66 7.60 8.08 7.59
N MET A 67 7.84 6.81 7.25
CA MET A 67 9.18 6.26 7.08
C MET A 67 9.92 6.94 5.91
N LEU A 68 9.24 7.09 4.77
CA LEU A 68 9.80 7.79 3.61
C LEU A 68 10.08 9.27 3.93
N GLY A 69 9.17 9.93 4.65
CA GLY A 69 9.36 11.31 5.11
C GLY A 69 10.55 11.44 6.05
N TRP A 70 10.66 10.55 7.04
CA TRP A 70 11.80 10.48 7.94
C TRP A 70 13.12 10.31 7.18
N PHE A 71 13.16 9.40 6.19
CA PHE A 71 14.35 9.19 5.37
C PHE A 71 14.75 10.46 4.62
N VAL A 72 13.80 11.14 3.99
CA VAL A 72 14.07 12.37 3.27
C VAL A 72 14.59 13.46 4.20
N GLU A 73 13.97 13.62 5.38
CA GLU A 73 14.35 14.67 6.34
C GLU A 73 15.75 14.45 6.94
N HIS A 74 16.11 13.17 7.23
CA HIS A 74 17.31 12.89 8.01
C HIS A 74 18.46 12.27 7.22
N MET A 75 18.21 11.65 6.07
CA MET A 75 19.20 10.83 5.35
C MET A 75 19.41 11.22 3.87
N ALA A 76 18.49 11.95 3.24
CA ALA A 76 18.58 12.22 1.81
C ALA A 76 19.76 13.15 1.42
N GLY A 77 20.32 13.89 2.36
CA GLY A 77 21.44 14.78 2.12
C GLY A 77 21.05 16.09 1.42
N TRP A 78 21.91 17.11 1.57
CA TRP A 78 21.64 18.48 1.10
C TRP A 78 21.53 18.60 -0.44
N GLN A 79 22.22 17.74 -1.19
CA GLN A 79 22.19 17.76 -2.66
C GLN A 79 20.80 17.45 -3.21
N ILE A 80 20.11 16.47 -2.60
CA ILE A 80 18.73 16.08 -2.99
C ILE A 80 17.78 17.24 -2.72
N HIS A 81 17.89 17.86 -1.54
CA HIS A 81 17.04 19.00 -1.17
C HIS A 81 17.26 20.20 -2.07
N ARG A 82 18.51 20.53 -2.38
CA ARG A 82 18.84 21.64 -3.29
C ARG A 82 18.31 21.39 -4.69
N GLU A 83 18.52 20.20 -5.25
CA GLU A 83 17.99 19.85 -6.57
C GLU A 83 16.46 19.93 -6.61
N ALA A 84 15.79 19.46 -5.56
CA ALA A 84 14.34 19.54 -5.42
C ALA A 84 13.85 20.99 -5.43
N GLU A 85 14.53 21.89 -4.69
CA GLU A 85 14.23 23.31 -4.63
C GLU A 85 14.45 24.00 -5.99
N GLU A 86 15.60 23.77 -6.63
CA GLU A 86 15.94 24.33 -7.95
C GLU A 86 14.94 23.91 -9.02
N ARG A 87 14.48 22.65 -8.99
CA ARG A 87 13.53 22.07 -9.95
C ARG A 87 12.05 22.27 -9.55
N LYS A 88 11.77 22.78 -8.36
CA LYS A 88 10.43 22.94 -7.78
C LYS A 88 9.63 21.63 -7.75
N ILE A 89 10.28 20.53 -7.38
CA ILE A 89 9.70 19.21 -7.20
C ILE A 89 10.00 18.69 -5.80
N SER A 90 9.38 17.58 -5.40
CA SER A 90 9.66 16.99 -4.08
C SER A 90 11.00 16.24 -4.06
N PRO A 91 11.70 16.16 -2.91
CA PRO A 91 12.87 15.29 -2.77
C PRO A 91 12.58 13.83 -3.08
N HIS A 92 11.38 13.35 -2.80
CA HIS A 92 10.94 12.00 -3.17
C HIS A 92 10.96 11.78 -4.69
N GLN A 93 10.54 12.80 -5.45
CA GLN A 93 10.55 12.73 -6.91
C GLN A 93 11.97 12.74 -7.46
N VAL A 94 12.87 13.57 -6.89
CA VAL A 94 14.30 13.56 -7.26
C VAL A 94 14.91 12.17 -7.06
N LEU A 95 14.65 11.54 -5.91
CA LEU A 95 15.15 10.20 -5.60
C LEU A 95 14.59 9.16 -6.56
N ALA A 96 13.27 9.18 -6.80
CA ALA A 96 12.62 8.22 -7.70
C ALA A 96 13.15 8.31 -9.14
N GLU A 97 13.39 9.52 -9.67
CA GLU A 97 13.92 9.74 -11.02
C GLU A 97 15.37 9.26 -11.20
N ARG A 98 16.14 9.14 -10.12
CA ARG A 98 17.51 8.62 -10.16
C ARG A 98 17.59 7.10 -10.22
N ILE A 99 16.50 6.42 -9.83
CA ILE A 99 16.43 4.96 -9.86
C ILE A 99 16.15 4.49 -11.28
N GLN A 100 17.16 3.86 -11.90
CA GLN A 100 17.08 3.39 -13.30
C GLN A 100 16.76 1.90 -13.41
N LYS A 101 17.25 1.09 -12.46
CA LYS A 101 17.16 -0.36 -12.49
C LYS A 101 16.77 -0.91 -11.11
N PRO A 102 15.50 -0.80 -10.73
CA PRO A 102 15.07 -1.18 -9.39
C PRO A 102 15.31 -2.66 -9.06
N TRP A 103 15.36 -3.53 -10.07
CA TRP A 103 15.64 -4.97 -9.91
C TRP A 103 17.11 -5.31 -9.61
N GLU A 104 18.05 -4.36 -9.71
CA GLU A 104 19.47 -4.54 -9.39
C GLU A 104 19.83 -4.08 -7.96
N ASN A 105 18.84 -3.64 -7.16
CA ASN A 105 19.10 -3.15 -5.81
C ASN A 105 19.63 -4.27 -4.90
N LYS A 106 20.73 -3.99 -4.22
CA LYS A 106 21.35 -4.90 -3.25
C LYS A 106 21.02 -4.54 -1.81
N VAL A 107 20.54 -3.32 -1.58
CA VAL A 107 20.14 -2.88 -0.24
C VAL A 107 18.77 -3.46 0.07
N ILE A 108 18.64 -4.03 1.26
CA ILE A 108 17.41 -4.58 1.79
C ILE A 108 17.03 -3.78 3.02
N ALA A 109 15.74 -3.49 3.18
CA ALA A 109 15.21 -2.85 4.36
C ALA A 109 13.96 -3.60 4.85
N VAL A 110 13.62 -3.42 6.14
CA VAL A 110 12.33 -3.82 6.70
C VAL A 110 11.55 -2.58 7.12
N ASP A 111 10.22 -2.65 7.04
CA ASP A 111 9.32 -1.51 7.25
C ASP A 111 8.90 -1.28 8.73
N TRP A 112 9.59 -1.90 9.68
CA TRP A 112 9.20 -1.92 11.10
C TRP A 112 9.63 -0.66 11.88
N TRP A 113 9.66 0.53 11.25
CA TRP A 113 10.04 1.78 11.93
C TRP A 113 9.16 2.12 13.15
N SER A 114 7.91 1.66 13.15
CA SER A 114 6.96 1.83 14.26
C SER A 114 6.45 0.47 14.78
N GLY A 115 7.28 -0.57 14.73
CA GLY A 115 6.88 -1.93 15.02
C GLY A 115 5.99 -2.55 13.94
N SER A 116 5.56 -3.78 14.12
CA SER A 116 4.60 -4.44 13.24
C SER A 116 3.30 -4.75 13.98
N ARG A 117 2.17 -4.34 13.41
CA ARG A 117 0.82 -4.63 13.93
C ARG A 117 0.23 -5.93 13.35
N ASN A 118 0.85 -6.46 12.34
CA ASN A 118 0.42 -7.66 11.62
C ASN A 118 1.60 -8.63 11.51
N ALA A 119 1.54 -9.62 10.68
CA ALA A 119 2.54 -10.68 10.54
C ALA A 119 3.99 -10.14 10.31
N PRO A 120 4.92 -10.29 11.26
CA PRO A 120 4.71 -10.72 12.66
C PRO A 120 4.11 -9.62 13.53
N CYS A 121 3.16 -9.95 14.42
CA CYS A 121 2.55 -8.97 15.33
C CYS A 121 3.46 -8.71 16.54
N ASP A 122 4.39 -7.77 16.40
CA ASP A 122 5.33 -7.37 17.44
C ASP A 122 5.66 -5.87 17.35
N LEU A 123 5.19 -5.10 18.32
CA LEU A 123 5.43 -3.67 18.41
C LEU A 123 6.84 -3.30 18.91
N THR A 124 7.63 -4.28 19.32
CA THR A 124 9.03 -4.06 19.75
C THR A 124 10.02 -4.10 18.60
N LEU A 125 9.60 -4.56 17.43
CA LEU A 125 10.41 -4.58 16.22
C LEU A 125 10.85 -3.16 15.81
N ARG A 126 11.99 -3.08 15.14
CA ARG A 126 12.57 -1.83 14.65
C ARG A 126 13.00 -1.99 13.20
N GLY A 127 12.94 -0.87 12.46
CA GLY A 127 13.46 -0.82 11.11
C GLY A 127 14.94 -1.16 11.06
N SER A 128 15.36 -1.82 10.00
CA SER A 128 16.76 -2.13 9.73
C SER A 128 17.04 -2.08 8.24
N MET A 129 18.31 -1.92 7.92
CA MET A 129 18.83 -1.94 6.55
C MET A 129 20.07 -2.82 6.50
N SER A 130 20.26 -3.54 5.40
CA SER A 130 21.38 -4.44 5.16
C SER A 130 21.86 -4.33 3.71
N GLY A 131 23.06 -4.85 3.41
CA GLY A 131 23.61 -4.84 2.06
C GLY A 131 24.28 -3.52 1.66
N LEU A 132 24.61 -2.64 2.60
CA LEU A 132 25.33 -1.38 2.31
C LEU A 132 26.77 -1.66 1.91
N GLU A 133 27.19 -1.06 0.80
CA GLU A 133 28.56 -1.06 0.27
C GLU A 133 29.09 0.37 0.19
N MET A 134 30.39 0.54 -0.10
CA MET A 134 31.01 1.88 -0.15
C MET A 134 30.49 2.75 -1.30
N ASP A 135 29.91 2.16 -2.33
CA ASP A 135 29.32 2.81 -3.49
C ASP A 135 27.78 2.91 -3.44
N THR A 136 27.17 2.44 -2.35
CA THR A 136 25.72 2.57 -2.12
C THR A 136 25.31 4.04 -2.15
N LYS A 137 24.33 4.35 -2.98
CA LYS A 137 23.79 5.71 -3.14
C LYS A 137 22.55 5.93 -2.30
N THR A 138 22.20 7.20 -2.10
CA THR A 138 20.99 7.59 -1.37
C THR A 138 19.72 7.02 -2.00
N GLU A 139 19.65 7.03 -3.34
CA GLU A 139 18.53 6.47 -4.09
C GLU A 139 18.39 4.95 -3.93
N ASP A 140 19.48 4.20 -3.71
CA ASP A 140 19.44 2.76 -3.49
C ASP A 140 18.79 2.43 -2.14
N ILE A 141 19.10 3.22 -1.10
CA ILE A 141 18.48 3.10 0.22
C ILE A 141 16.99 3.50 0.14
N TYR A 142 16.68 4.59 -0.57
CA TYR A 142 15.28 5.01 -0.77
C TYR A 142 14.46 3.93 -1.47
N LEU A 143 15.03 3.29 -2.49
CA LEU A 143 14.40 2.17 -3.18
C LEU A 143 14.18 0.98 -2.25
N ALA A 144 15.16 0.63 -1.41
CA ALA A 144 15.01 -0.44 -0.43
C ALA A 144 13.83 -0.18 0.53
N LEU A 145 13.58 1.08 0.91
CA LEU A 145 12.41 1.43 1.73
C LEU A 145 11.09 1.29 0.95
N LEU A 146 11.06 1.65 -0.33
CA LEU A 146 9.88 1.41 -1.18
C LEU A 146 9.60 -0.08 -1.32
N GLN A 147 10.63 -0.87 -1.55
CA GLN A 147 10.53 -2.33 -1.64
C GLN A 147 10.10 -2.96 -0.32
N ALA A 148 10.62 -2.48 0.82
CA ALA A 148 10.18 -2.93 2.15
C ALA A 148 8.68 -2.71 2.38
N ILE A 149 8.14 -1.56 1.97
CA ILE A 149 6.70 -1.29 2.04
C ILE A 149 5.91 -2.30 1.20
N ALA A 150 6.35 -2.56 -0.03
CA ALA A 150 5.65 -3.50 -0.91
C ALA A 150 5.76 -4.94 -0.42
N CYS A 151 6.93 -5.37 0.08
CA CYS A 151 7.14 -6.70 0.68
C CYS A 151 6.32 -6.89 1.95
N GLY A 152 6.27 -5.89 2.84
CA GLY A 152 5.47 -5.96 4.05
C GLY A 152 3.97 -6.14 3.74
N THR A 153 3.45 -5.45 2.70
CA THR A 153 2.09 -5.73 2.19
C THR A 153 1.98 -7.15 1.65
N GLY A 154 2.98 -7.63 0.91
CA GLY A 154 3.03 -9.01 0.41
C GLY A 154 2.93 -10.02 1.53
N THR A 155 3.73 -9.86 2.60
CA THR A 155 3.71 -10.73 3.79
C THR A 155 2.32 -10.76 4.43
N ILE A 156 1.63 -9.62 4.53
CA ILE A 156 0.26 -9.54 5.05
C ILE A 156 -0.70 -10.36 4.17
N LEU A 157 -0.69 -10.15 2.86
CA LEU A 157 -1.58 -10.86 1.94
C LEU A 157 -1.28 -12.35 1.88
N GLU A 158 -0.02 -12.76 1.94
CA GLU A 158 0.40 -14.16 2.02
C GLU A 158 -0.04 -14.81 3.33
N SER A 159 0.10 -14.11 4.47
CA SER A 159 -0.39 -14.59 5.76
C SER A 159 -1.90 -14.83 5.74
N LEU A 160 -2.67 -13.91 5.18
CA LEU A 160 -4.13 -14.07 5.01
C LEU A 160 -4.46 -15.24 4.08
N SER A 161 -3.77 -15.35 2.96
CA SER A 161 -3.96 -16.45 2.00
C SER A 161 -3.63 -17.81 2.61
N GLY A 162 -2.56 -17.89 3.40
CA GLY A 162 -2.18 -19.07 4.17
C GLY A 162 -3.21 -19.50 5.22
N GLN A 163 -4.06 -18.57 5.66
CA GLN A 163 -5.17 -18.81 6.57
C GLN A 163 -6.52 -19.06 5.83
N GLY A 164 -6.49 -19.15 4.50
CA GLY A 164 -7.65 -19.50 3.67
C GLY A 164 -8.48 -18.32 3.19
N VAL A 165 -7.99 -17.09 3.33
CA VAL A 165 -8.61 -15.90 2.73
C VAL A 165 -8.22 -15.84 1.25
N GLU A 166 -9.21 -15.72 0.37
CA GLU A 166 -8.97 -15.51 -1.05
C GLU A 166 -8.43 -14.08 -1.26
N ILE A 167 -7.38 -13.93 -2.07
CA ILE A 167 -6.86 -12.63 -2.48
C ILE A 167 -7.02 -12.50 -4.00
N GLY A 168 -7.94 -11.65 -4.41
CA GLY A 168 -8.27 -11.37 -5.81
C GLY A 168 -7.63 -10.09 -6.33
N ARG A 169 -8.46 -9.04 -6.55
CA ARG A 169 -7.99 -7.73 -7.02
C ARG A 169 -7.24 -6.98 -5.92
N VAL A 170 -6.20 -6.24 -6.31
CA VAL A 170 -5.53 -5.29 -5.43
C VAL A 170 -5.84 -3.88 -5.96
N LEU A 171 -6.58 -3.11 -5.16
CA LEU A 171 -6.96 -1.75 -5.47
C LEU A 171 -6.24 -0.81 -4.50
N ALA A 172 -5.77 0.34 -4.98
CA ALA A 172 -5.01 1.27 -4.17
C ALA A 172 -5.52 2.71 -4.35
N THR A 173 -5.48 3.47 -3.25
CA THR A 173 -5.75 4.91 -3.22
C THR A 173 -4.92 5.56 -2.10
N GLY A 174 -4.96 6.88 -2.03
CA GLY A 174 -4.26 7.66 -1.00
C GLY A 174 -3.22 8.60 -1.59
N GLY A 175 -2.80 9.58 -0.78
CA GLY A 175 -1.96 10.69 -1.27
C GLY A 175 -0.57 10.29 -1.79
N ILE A 176 -0.08 9.08 -1.47
CA ILE A 176 1.20 8.57 -1.97
C ILE A 176 1.04 7.90 -3.33
N THR A 177 -0.10 7.28 -3.62
CA THR A 177 -0.29 6.51 -4.85
C THR A 177 -0.14 7.35 -6.12
N GLU A 178 -0.60 8.59 -6.10
CA GLU A 178 -0.45 9.53 -7.21
C GLU A 178 0.96 10.14 -7.28
N LYS A 179 1.59 10.35 -6.11
CA LYS A 179 2.87 11.07 -5.99
C LYS A 179 4.09 10.16 -6.19
N ASN A 180 3.92 8.85 -6.08
CA ASN A 180 5.01 7.88 -6.18
C ASN A 180 4.64 6.70 -7.08
N PRO A 181 4.64 6.89 -8.42
CA PRO A 181 4.39 5.80 -9.38
C PRO A 181 5.37 4.63 -9.24
N LEU A 182 6.62 4.90 -8.80
CA LEU A 182 7.62 3.86 -8.59
C LEU A 182 7.18 2.89 -7.48
N LEU A 183 6.65 3.40 -6.36
CA LEU A 183 6.11 2.54 -5.30
C LEU A 183 4.96 1.67 -5.82
N MET A 184 4.07 2.23 -6.66
CA MET A 184 2.97 1.45 -7.25
C MET A 184 3.47 0.34 -8.18
N GLN A 185 4.55 0.62 -8.92
CA GLN A 185 5.20 -0.41 -9.74
C GLN A 185 5.87 -1.48 -8.88
N GLU A 186 6.56 -1.09 -7.79
CA GLU A 186 7.16 -2.04 -6.85
C GLU A 186 6.09 -2.92 -6.16
N TYR A 187 4.91 -2.37 -5.83
CA TYR A 187 3.78 -3.18 -5.38
C TYR A 187 3.40 -4.24 -6.42
N ALA A 188 3.23 -3.85 -7.69
CA ALA A 188 2.85 -4.80 -8.74
C ALA A 188 3.91 -5.91 -8.89
N ASN A 189 5.20 -5.53 -8.91
CA ASN A 189 6.32 -6.44 -9.08
C ASN A 189 6.42 -7.46 -7.93
N LEU A 190 6.37 -6.98 -6.70
CA LEU A 190 6.58 -7.79 -5.50
C LEU A 190 5.33 -8.59 -5.11
N LEU A 191 4.13 -8.04 -5.31
CA LEU A 191 2.88 -8.77 -5.12
C LEU A 191 2.57 -9.75 -6.26
N ARG A 192 3.25 -9.62 -7.40
CA ARG A 192 3.03 -10.42 -8.63
C ARG A 192 1.58 -10.35 -9.11
N ARG A 193 0.98 -9.17 -9.00
CA ARG A 193 -0.42 -8.91 -9.33
C ARG A 193 -0.57 -7.55 -9.96
N ASP A 194 -1.59 -7.39 -10.78
CA ASP A 194 -2.00 -6.07 -11.22
C ASP A 194 -2.45 -5.26 -10.01
N VAL A 195 -1.96 -4.02 -9.90
CA VAL A 195 -2.38 -3.04 -8.89
C VAL A 195 -3.16 -1.95 -9.59
N LEU A 196 -4.44 -1.82 -9.21
CA LEU A 196 -5.38 -0.85 -9.76
C LEU A 196 -5.39 0.40 -8.89
N VAL A 197 -4.78 1.48 -9.33
CA VAL A 197 -4.70 2.74 -8.58
C VAL A 197 -5.82 3.66 -9.00
N ALA A 198 -6.72 3.97 -8.06
CA ALA A 198 -7.82 4.90 -8.29
C ALA A 198 -7.29 6.32 -8.50
N LYS A 199 -7.77 7.02 -9.52
CA LYS A 199 -7.36 8.39 -9.83
C LYS A 199 -8.04 9.39 -8.89
N THR A 200 -7.76 9.27 -7.61
CA THR A 200 -8.18 10.21 -6.57
C THR A 200 -7.32 10.09 -5.32
N ALA A 201 -6.85 11.20 -4.81
CA ALA A 201 -6.21 11.28 -3.50
C ALA A 201 -7.22 11.41 -2.34
N GLU A 202 -8.47 11.77 -2.65
CA GLU A 202 -9.53 12.10 -1.68
C GLU A 202 -10.50 10.92 -1.46
N GLY A 203 -10.01 9.68 -1.63
CA GLY A 203 -10.80 8.47 -1.43
C GLY A 203 -11.60 8.45 -0.12
N PRO A 204 -11.00 8.72 1.05
CA PRO A 204 -11.72 8.74 2.32
C PRO A 204 -12.89 9.74 2.36
N ALA A 205 -12.68 10.95 1.84
CA ALA A 205 -13.72 11.99 1.82
C ALA A 205 -14.88 11.63 0.89
N LEU A 206 -14.57 11.14 -0.31
CA LEU A 206 -15.58 10.68 -1.26
C LEU A 206 -16.36 9.48 -0.68
N GLY A 207 -15.67 8.51 -0.08
CA GLY A 207 -16.34 7.37 0.55
C GLY A 207 -17.26 7.78 1.69
N ALA A 208 -16.86 8.73 2.52
CA ALA A 208 -17.74 9.30 3.55
C ALA A 208 -18.99 9.95 2.95
N ALA A 209 -18.85 10.69 1.84
CA ALA A 209 -19.97 11.28 1.12
C ALA A 209 -20.90 10.22 0.51
N MET A 210 -20.35 9.10 0.00
CA MET A 210 -21.13 7.97 -0.50
C MET A 210 -22.00 7.34 0.59
N PHE A 211 -21.43 7.07 1.78
CA PHE A 211 -22.19 6.56 2.92
C PHE A 211 -23.23 7.57 3.42
N ALA A 212 -22.94 8.87 3.39
CA ALA A 212 -23.92 9.91 3.74
C ALA A 212 -25.09 9.94 2.75
N ALA A 213 -24.82 9.78 1.45
CA ALA A 213 -25.88 9.71 0.42
C ALA A 213 -26.80 8.49 0.64
N MET A 214 -26.25 7.34 1.00
CA MET A 214 -27.04 6.16 1.38
C MET A 214 -27.88 6.42 2.63
N ALA A 215 -27.28 6.98 3.68
CA ALA A 215 -27.99 7.30 4.92
C ALA A 215 -29.13 8.32 4.71
N ALA A 216 -28.96 9.23 3.76
CA ALA A 216 -30.01 10.17 3.36
C ALA A 216 -31.10 9.55 2.44
N GLY A 217 -30.97 8.29 2.06
CA GLY A 217 -31.92 7.59 1.19
C GLY A 217 -31.83 8.00 -0.28
N ILE A 218 -30.74 8.64 -0.72
CA ILE A 218 -30.51 9.02 -2.13
C ILE A 218 -30.25 7.76 -2.96
N TYR A 219 -29.50 6.82 -2.41
CA TYR A 219 -29.22 5.50 -3.00
C TYR A 219 -29.61 4.40 -2.03
N THR A 220 -29.99 3.24 -2.56
CA THR A 220 -30.56 2.13 -1.76
C THR A 220 -29.48 1.18 -1.22
N ASN A 221 -28.33 1.12 -1.87
CA ASN A 221 -27.24 0.22 -1.52
C ASN A 221 -25.88 0.74 -2.00
N ILE A 222 -24.80 0.11 -1.53
CA ILE A 222 -23.45 0.57 -1.83
C ILE A 222 -23.08 0.42 -3.31
N GLN A 223 -23.60 -0.59 -4.00
CA GLN A 223 -23.33 -0.79 -5.42
C GLN A 223 -23.94 0.34 -6.26
N GLU A 224 -25.21 0.68 -6.05
CA GLU A 224 -25.87 1.80 -6.72
C GLU A 224 -25.12 3.11 -6.43
N THR A 225 -24.69 3.31 -5.20
CA THR A 225 -23.90 4.48 -4.81
C THR A 225 -22.57 4.54 -5.55
N TYR A 226 -21.88 3.40 -5.68
CA TYR A 226 -20.63 3.32 -6.43
C TYR A 226 -20.83 3.59 -7.91
N ASP A 227 -21.87 3.06 -8.52
CA ASP A 227 -22.17 3.25 -9.94
C ASP A 227 -22.35 4.75 -10.30
N HIS A 228 -22.81 5.56 -9.34
CA HIS A 228 -23.08 6.99 -9.55
C HIS A 228 -21.99 7.92 -9.00
N MET A 229 -21.31 7.55 -7.93
CA MET A 229 -20.35 8.39 -7.22
C MET A 229 -18.95 7.82 -7.17
N GLY A 230 -18.77 6.54 -7.47
CA GLY A 230 -17.49 5.85 -7.36
C GLY A 230 -16.46 6.25 -8.42
N ILE A 231 -15.25 5.80 -8.23
CA ILE A 231 -14.16 5.99 -9.19
C ILE A 231 -14.11 4.78 -10.12
N HIS A 232 -14.27 5.02 -11.41
CA HIS A 232 -14.23 3.98 -12.45
C HIS A 232 -12.95 4.05 -13.31
N ASP A 233 -12.14 5.09 -13.12
CA ASP A 233 -10.89 5.27 -13.86
C ASP A 233 -9.69 4.89 -12.97
N PHE A 234 -8.96 3.87 -13.40
CA PHE A 234 -7.80 3.33 -12.70
C PHE A 234 -6.56 3.37 -13.58
N THR A 235 -5.44 3.72 -12.98
CA THR A 235 -4.14 3.41 -13.56
C THR A 235 -3.75 2.00 -13.16
N VAL A 236 -3.45 1.13 -14.13
CA VAL A 236 -3.09 -0.27 -13.87
C VAL A 236 -1.58 -0.43 -13.96
N TYR A 237 -0.96 -0.84 -12.86
CA TYR A 237 0.43 -1.23 -12.79
C TYR A 237 0.51 -2.75 -12.90
N LYS A 238 1.30 -3.24 -13.84
CA LYS A 238 1.47 -4.68 -14.09
C LYS A 238 2.83 -5.15 -13.62
N PRO A 239 2.95 -6.40 -13.16
CA PRO A 239 4.25 -6.99 -12.80
C PRO A 239 5.25 -6.94 -13.97
N ASP A 240 6.50 -6.66 -13.65
CA ASP A 240 7.63 -6.77 -14.59
C ASP A 240 8.03 -8.25 -14.72
N GLU A 241 7.49 -8.91 -15.72
CA GLU A 241 7.76 -10.32 -15.98
C GLU A 241 9.20 -10.57 -16.49
N ILE A 242 9.86 -9.54 -17.06
CA ILE A 242 11.24 -9.68 -17.58
C ILE A 242 12.24 -9.83 -16.42
N HIS A 243 12.04 -9.07 -15.33
CA HIS A 243 12.93 -9.08 -14.17
C HIS A 243 12.37 -9.87 -12.98
N ARG A 244 11.37 -10.69 -13.20
CA ARG A 244 10.66 -11.48 -12.18
C ARG A 244 11.60 -12.23 -11.23
N ALA A 245 12.63 -12.89 -11.76
CA ALA A 245 13.56 -13.66 -10.95
C ALA A 245 14.35 -12.81 -9.94
N ALA A 246 14.64 -11.55 -10.27
CA ALA A 246 15.31 -10.62 -9.35
C ALA A 246 14.38 -10.22 -8.20
N TYR A 247 13.11 -9.97 -8.48
CA TYR A 247 12.10 -9.67 -7.44
C TYR A 247 11.79 -10.87 -6.55
N GLU A 248 11.84 -12.10 -7.09
CA GLU A 248 11.69 -13.33 -6.30
C GLU A 248 12.80 -13.50 -5.26
N LEU A 249 14.04 -13.17 -5.61
CA LEU A 249 15.17 -13.20 -4.69
C LEU A 249 15.03 -12.17 -3.56
N SER A 250 14.50 -10.99 -3.85
CA SER A 250 14.25 -9.95 -2.83
C SER A 250 13.28 -10.43 -1.75
N LEU A 251 12.24 -11.16 -2.11
CA LEU A 251 11.24 -11.70 -1.17
C LEU A 251 11.80 -12.78 -0.23
N ILE A 252 12.84 -13.51 -0.63
CA ILE A 252 13.46 -14.56 0.19
C ILE A 252 14.34 -13.97 1.31
N HIS A 253 14.76 -12.71 1.17
CA HIS A 253 15.70 -12.05 2.08
C HIS A 253 15.04 -11.12 3.11
N ILE A 254 13.72 -10.97 3.08
CA ILE A 254 12.91 -10.22 4.03
C ILE A 254 12.07 -11.18 4.87
#